data_3e7b2511bf8b626f0c12b7f78c79d7a4
#
_entry.id   3e7b2511bf8b626f0c12b7f78c79d7a4
#
_cell.length_a   1.000
_cell.length_b   1.000
_cell.length_c   1.000
_cell.angle_alpha   90.00
_cell.angle_beta   90.00
_cell.angle_gamma   90.00
#
_symmetry.space_group_name_H-M   'P 1'
#
loop_
_entity.id
_entity.type
_entity.pdbx_description
1 polymer ?
#
loop_
_entity_poly.entity_id
_entity_poly.type
_entity_poly.pdbx_seq_one_letter_code
_entity_poly.pdbx_strand_id
1 'polypeptide(L)'
;FCAAAEETSKNGGLVQGRGDAYCGMLNASYNLKLRNIKAYIPEYPVGTAEQCADMIHEFAPIAKAVYALNHLKIISFGPRPLNFLACNAPIKQLYNLGVEIEENSELDLFESFNKHAGDFRIPGGVAEMEKELGKGNKKPEVLAKLAQYEITLLDWVEAHKGYREFVAIAGKCWPAFQTQFGFVPCYVNSRLTAKGIPVSCEVDIYGCLSEFIGTVVSDDTVTLLDINNTVPQDIYDEDIKGKHGKYTIKDTFMGFHCGNTASSKLSFCEMKYQMIMARALPIEVTNGTLEGDIVPGDITFFRLQSTSDAKLRAYIAHGEVLPVATRSFGGIGIFAIPEMGRFYRHVLIEGNYPHHGAVAFGHWGKALYEVFKYVGVPVEEIGYNQPAGVRYPTENPFA
;
A
#
# COMPACT_ATOMS: atom_id res chain seq x y z
N PHE A 1 25.06 -4.19 -6.53
CA PHE A 1 26.38 -4.83 -6.50
C PHE A 1 26.45 -5.89 -7.60
N CYS A 2 27.19 -5.60 -8.67
CA CYS A 2 27.36 -6.48 -9.84
C CYS A 2 28.75 -6.26 -10.44
N ALA A 3 29.18 -7.19 -11.29
CA ALA A 3 30.45 -7.11 -11.99
C ALA A 3 30.29 -7.41 -13.48
N ALA A 4 31.17 -6.83 -14.29
CA ALA A 4 31.22 -7.14 -15.72
C ALA A 4 31.71 -8.57 -15.95
N ALA A 5 31.00 -9.30 -16.81
CA ALA A 5 31.42 -10.61 -17.30
C ALA A 5 32.68 -10.48 -18.19
N GLU A 6 33.36 -11.60 -18.36
CA GLU A 6 34.50 -11.67 -19.27
C GLU A 6 34.07 -11.35 -20.72
N GLU A 7 34.94 -10.65 -21.44
CA GLU A 7 34.77 -10.44 -22.88
C GLU A 7 34.94 -11.75 -23.65
N THR A 8 34.33 -11.80 -24.85
CA THR A 8 34.50 -12.91 -25.76
C THR A 8 35.99 -13.14 -26.06
N SER A 9 36.43 -14.39 -26.01
CA SER A 9 37.82 -14.76 -26.32
C SER A 9 38.22 -14.30 -27.72
N LYS A 10 39.44 -13.84 -27.87
CA LYS A 10 40.03 -13.46 -29.16
C LYS A 10 41.11 -14.48 -29.54
N ASN A 11 40.99 -15.07 -30.74
CA ASN A 11 41.92 -16.08 -31.26
C ASN A 11 42.12 -17.28 -30.31
N GLY A 12 41.05 -17.69 -29.60
CA GLY A 12 41.11 -18.81 -28.67
C GLY A 12 41.71 -18.48 -27.31
N GLY A 13 42.07 -17.22 -27.03
CA GLY A 13 42.64 -16.79 -25.77
C GLY A 13 41.77 -15.73 -25.06
N LEU A 14 41.90 -15.63 -23.75
CA LEU A 14 41.24 -14.57 -22.97
C LEU A 14 41.87 -13.21 -23.29
N VAL A 15 41.07 -12.15 -23.19
CA VAL A 15 41.57 -10.78 -23.35
C VAL A 15 42.48 -10.43 -22.18
N GLN A 16 43.69 -9.96 -22.47
CA GLN A 16 44.67 -9.64 -21.44
C GLN A 16 44.14 -8.53 -20.50
N GLY A 17 44.33 -8.71 -19.20
CA GLY A 17 43.90 -7.77 -18.17
C GLY A 17 42.47 -7.95 -17.73
N ARG A 18 41.81 -9.02 -18.18
CA ARG A 18 40.45 -9.42 -17.78
C ARG A 18 40.54 -10.72 -16.96
N GLY A 19 39.45 -11.13 -16.35
CA GLY A 19 39.35 -12.43 -15.71
C GLY A 19 39.25 -12.42 -14.19
N ASP A 20 38.65 -11.40 -13.59
CA ASP A 20 38.57 -11.29 -12.15
C ASP A 20 37.12 -11.02 -11.59
N ALA A 21 36.11 -11.22 -12.41
CA ALA A 21 34.73 -10.89 -12.02
C ALA A 21 34.31 -11.62 -10.71
N TYR A 22 34.48 -12.91 -10.65
CA TYR A 22 34.12 -13.69 -9.46
C TYR A 22 35.03 -13.43 -8.27
N CYS A 23 36.34 -13.43 -8.47
CA CYS A 23 37.32 -13.17 -7.41
C CYS A 23 37.12 -11.76 -6.84
N GLY A 24 37.02 -10.76 -7.69
CA GLY A 24 36.80 -9.37 -7.30
C GLY A 24 35.49 -9.19 -6.53
N MET A 25 34.39 -9.83 -7.00
CA MET A 25 33.12 -9.80 -6.33
C MET A 25 33.14 -10.44 -4.94
N LEU A 26 33.76 -11.62 -4.80
CA LEU A 26 33.88 -12.30 -3.51
C LEU A 26 34.69 -11.45 -2.52
N ASN A 27 35.81 -10.87 -2.96
CA ASN A 27 36.60 -9.98 -2.14
C ASN A 27 35.84 -8.72 -1.72
N ALA A 28 35.15 -8.08 -2.65
CA ALA A 28 34.36 -6.90 -2.37
C ALA A 28 33.16 -7.19 -1.43
N SER A 29 32.44 -8.29 -1.62
CA SER A 29 31.34 -8.71 -0.75
C SER A 29 31.83 -8.98 0.70
N TYR A 30 32.99 -9.63 0.84
CA TYR A 30 33.62 -9.83 2.15
C TYR A 30 33.94 -8.48 2.82
N ASN A 31 34.52 -7.53 2.09
CA ASN A 31 34.79 -6.19 2.58
C ASN A 31 33.55 -5.41 3.01
N LEU A 32 32.44 -5.48 2.25
CA LEU A 32 31.17 -4.89 2.64
C LEU A 32 30.67 -5.48 3.95
N LYS A 33 30.73 -6.80 4.09
CA LYS A 33 30.31 -7.51 5.31
C LYS A 33 31.15 -7.10 6.54
N LEU A 34 32.48 -6.98 6.40
CA LEU A 34 33.36 -6.51 7.48
C LEU A 34 32.96 -5.10 7.98
N ARG A 35 32.41 -4.26 7.12
CA ARG A 35 31.96 -2.91 7.44
C ARG A 35 30.49 -2.82 7.81
N ASN A 36 29.77 -3.94 7.91
CA ASN A 36 28.33 -3.99 8.12
C ASN A 36 27.53 -3.19 7.08
N ILE A 37 28.05 -3.08 5.85
CA ILE A 37 27.35 -2.41 4.74
C ILE A 37 26.46 -3.44 4.08
N LYS A 38 25.15 -3.15 4.05
CA LYS A 38 24.16 -3.91 3.27
C LYS A 38 24.25 -3.52 1.80
N ALA A 39 24.15 -4.49 0.90
CA ALA A 39 24.13 -4.27 -0.53
C ALA A 39 23.01 -5.10 -1.17
N TYR A 40 22.35 -4.54 -2.16
CA TYR A 40 21.50 -5.32 -3.05
C TYR A 40 22.37 -6.18 -3.96
N ILE A 41 22.06 -7.46 -4.04
CA ILE A 41 22.74 -8.43 -4.90
C ILE A 41 21.67 -9.00 -5.85
N PRO A 42 21.79 -8.75 -7.16
CA PRO A 42 20.90 -9.33 -8.17
C PRO A 42 20.94 -10.87 -8.15
N GLU A 43 19.93 -11.51 -8.75
CA GLU A 43 19.84 -12.98 -8.83
C GLU A 43 21.10 -13.62 -9.40
N TYR A 44 21.65 -13.05 -10.46
CA TYR A 44 22.96 -13.39 -10.98
C TYR A 44 23.78 -12.09 -11.20
N PRO A 45 24.74 -11.77 -10.30
CA PRO A 45 25.33 -10.45 -10.25
C PRO A 45 26.54 -10.25 -11.20
N VAL A 46 26.63 -11.01 -12.27
CA VAL A 46 27.68 -10.89 -13.29
C VAL A 46 27.04 -10.86 -14.68
N GLY A 47 27.38 -9.86 -15.49
CA GLY A 47 26.79 -9.71 -16.80
C GLY A 47 27.55 -8.78 -17.73
N THR A 48 27.06 -8.62 -18.97
CA THR A 48 27.54 -7.58 -19.88
C THR A 48 27.31 -6.19 -19.31
N ALA A 49 27.86 -5.16 -19.93
CA ALA A 49 27.63 -3.77 -19.50
C ALA A 49 26.13 -3.41 -19.50
N GLU A 50 25.38 -3.86 -20.50
CA GLU A 50 23.94 -3.67 -20.62
C GLU A 50 23.20 -4.40 -19.49
N GLN A 51 23.53 -5.66 -19.23
CA GLN A 51 22.94 -6.44 -18.14
C GLN A 51 23.26 -5.82 -16.76
N CYS A 52 24.46 -5.29 -16.58
CA CYS A 52 24.80 -4.55 -15.35
C CYS A 52 23.98 -3.26 -15.21
N ALA A 53 23.71 -2.56 -16.31
CA ALA A 53 22.82 -1.40 -16.30
C ALA A 53 21.39 -1.78 -15.91
N ASP A 54 20.85 -2.90 -16.42
CA ASP A 54 19.54 -3.43 -16.03
C ASP A 54 19.49 -3.77 -14.53
N MET A 55 20.54 -4.40 -13.99
CA MET A 55 20.65 -4.68 -12.55
C MET A 55 20.66 -3.40 -11.69
N ILE A 56 21.26 -2.31 -12.21
CA ILE A 56 21.23 -1.01 -11.52
C ILE A 56 19.82 -0.39 -11.60
N HIS A 57 19.12 -0.54 -12.72
CA HIS A 57 17.73 -0.09 -12.85
C HIS A 57 16.79 -0.85 -11.90
N GLU A 58 16.96 -2.17 -11.74
CA GLU A 58 16.21 -2.97 -10.76
C GLU A 58 16.43 -2.50 -9.32
N PHE A 59 17.61 -1.98 -9.01
CA PHE A 59 17.92 -1.45 -7.68
C PHE A 59 17.26 -0.09 -7.38
N ALA A 60 16.92 0.69 -8.40
CA ALA A 60 16.41 2.05 -8.20
C ALA A 60 15.17 2.13 -7.30
N PRO A 61 14.09 1.34 -7.49
CA PRO A 61 12.92 1.37 -6.60
C PRO A 61 13.25 0.91 -5.17
N ILE A 62 14.20 -0.02 -5.01
CA ILE A 62 14.67 -0.49 -3.69
C ILE A 62 15.39 0.64 -2.96
N ALA A 63 16.33 1.31 -3.65
CA ALA A 63 17.09 2.42 -3.09
C ALA A 63 16.18 3.60 -2.71
N LYS A 64 15.22 3.96 -3.58
CA LYS A 64 14.21 4.98 -3.31
C LYS A 64 13.43 4.66 -2.03
N ALA A 65 12.94 3.44 -1.88
CA ALA A 65 12.14 3.04 -0.72
C ALA A 65 12.96 3.09 0.59
N VAL A 66 14.20 2.61 0.56
CA VAL A 66 15.09 2.65 1.72
C VAL A 66 15.42 4.10 2.12
N TYR A 67 15.72 4.94 1.14
CA TYR A 67 15.95 6.37 1.37
C TYR A 67 14.71 7.04 1.97
N ALA A 68 13.56 6.82 1.33
CA ALA A 68 12.32 7.45 1.72
C ALA A 68 11.87 7.04 3.14
N LEU A 69 12.05 5.78 3.54
CA LEU A 69 11.75 5.32 4.89
C LEU A 69 12.55 6.09 5.97
N ASN A 70 13.82 6.34 5.73
CA ASN A 70 14.66 7.11 6.65
C ASN A 70 14.27 8.60 6.73
N HIS A 71 13.46 9.07 5.79
CA HIS A 71 13.01 10.46 5.70
C HIS A 71 11.48 10.59 5.86
N LEU A 72 10.83 9.52 6.33
CA LEU A 72 9.37 9.47 6.53
C LEU A 72 8.98 9.92 7.94
N LYS A 73 7.91 10.70 8.00
CA LYS A 73 7.11 10.93 9.21
C LYS A 73 5.70 10.41 8.99
N ILE A 74 5.20 9.62 9.93
CA ILE A 74 3.79 9.25 9.99
C ILE A 74 3.10 10.12 11.05
N ILE A 75 2.08 10.85 10.63
CA ILE A 75 1.26 11.67 11.52
C ILE A 75 -0.04 10.91 11.78
N SER A 76 -0.34 10.59 13.03
CA SER A 76 -1.58 9.94 13.40
C SER A 76 -2.52 10.87 14.16
N PHE A 77 -3.83 10.69 13.93
CA PHE A 77 -4.89 11.42 14.63
C PHE A 77 -5.81 10.46 15.39
N GLY A 78 -5.64 10.44 16.70
CA GLY A 78 -6.37 9.60 17.63
C GLY A 78 -5.75 8.21 17.84
N PRO A 79 -6.22 7.43 18.83
CA PRO A 79 -6.02 6.00 18.86
C PRO A 79 -6.97 5.33 17.86
N ARG A 80 -6.70 4.05 17.49
CA ARG A 80 -7.64 3.25 16.70
C ARG A 80 -9.08 3.36 17.22
N PRO A 81 -10.09 3.21 16.36
CA PRO A 81 -11.48 3.23 16.78
C PRO A 81 -11.82 2.06 17.73
N LEU A 82 -12.34 2.36 18.91
CA LEU A 82 -12.87 1.38 19.87
C LEU A 82 -12.01 0.10 19.99
N ASN A 83 -12.61 -1.07 19.75
CA ASN A 83 -11.97 -2.38 19.77
C ASN A 83 -11.50 -2.88 18.39
N PHE A 84 -11.23 -1.98 17.46
CA PHE A 84 -10.75 -2.33 16.11
C PHE A 84 -9.27 -2.75 16.16
N LEU A 85 -9.02 -3.93 16.73
CA LEU A 85 -7.68 -4.42 17.07
C LEU A 85 -6.80 -4.72 15.85
N ALA A 86 -7.40 -4.86 14.67
CA ALA A 86 -6.67 -5.01 13.41
C ALA A 86 -5.64 -3.91 13.14
N CYS A 87 -5.87 -2.70 13.68
CA CYS A 87 -4.98 -1.56 13.54
C CYS A 87 -4.07 -1.33 14.76
N ASN A 88 -4.03 -2.27 15.70
CA ASN A 88 -3.24 -2.16 16.92
C ASN A 88 -1.96 -3.00 16.86
N ALA A 89 -0.87 -2.42 16.40
CA ALA A 89 0.43 -3.07 16.32
C ALA A 89 1.52 -2.25 17.04
N PRO A 90 2.53 -2.91 17.63
CA PRO A 90 3.63 -2.21 18.30
C PRO A 90 4.41 -1.31 17.33
N ILE A 91 4.51 -0.02 17.65
CA ILE A 91 5.21 0.98 16.83
C ILE A 91 6.73 1.01 17.05
N LYS A 92 7.25 0.23 17.97
CA LYS A 92 8.69 0.19 18.31
C LYS A 92 9.58 -0.03 17.09
N GLN A 93 9.15 -0.89 16.17
CA GLN A 93 9.95 -1.22 14.99
C GLN A 93 10.08 -0.06 13.99
N LEU A 94 9.16 0.90 14.00
CA LEU A 94 9.21 2.07 13.12
C LEU A 94 10.42 2.94 13.43
N TYR A 95 10.76 3.10 14.69
CA TYR A 95 11.98 3.82 15.11
C TYR A 95 13.25 3.13 14.61
N ASN A 96 13.27 1.78 14.59
CA ASN A 96 14.39 1.02 14.02
C ASN A 96 14.50 1.19 12.50
N LEU A 97 13.39 1.50 11.82
CA LEU A 97 13.35 1.80 10.39
C LEU A 97 13.75 3.26 10.06
N GLY A 98 13.97 4.08 11.09
CA GLY A 98 14.20 5.51 10.92
C GLY A 98 12.93 6.33 10.68
N VAL A 99 11.74 5.72 10.78
CA VAL A 99 10.45 6.37 10.62
C VAL A 99 10.09 7.12 11.90
N GLU A 100 9.77 8.40 11.77
CA GLU A 100 9.26 9.21 12.86
C GLU A 100 7.74 9.08 12.95
N ILE A 101 7.21 9.00 14.18
CA ILE A 101 5.78 9.01 14.43
C ILE A 101 5.42 10.20 15.29
N GLU A 102 4.37 10.91 14.90
CA GLU A 102 3.72 11.94 15.66
C GLU A 102 2.28 11.54 15.97
N GLU A 103 1.94 11.42 17.25
CA GLU A 103 0.61 11.03 17.69
C GLU A 103 -0.16 12.27 18.18
N ASN A 104 -1.29 12.55 17.56
CA ASN A 104 -2.15 13.69 17.84
C ASN A 104 -3.56 13.21 18.24
N SER A 105 -4.29 14.07 18.92
CA SER A 105 -5.69 13.86 19.23
C SER A 105 -6.60 14.26 18.06
N GLU A 106 -7.75 13.60 17.94
CA GLU A 106 -8.84 14.07 17.05
C GLU A 106 -9.32 15.48 17.42
N LEU A 107 -9.17 15.89 18.70
CA LEU A 107 -9.54 17.24 19.15
C LEU A 107 -8.60 18.29 18.57
N ASP A 108 -7.30 18.00 18.48
CA ASP A 108 -6.31 18.89 17.88
C ASP A 108 -6.62 19.11 16.41
N LEU A 109 -6.95 18.03 15.70
CA LEU A 109 -7.38 18.10 14.32
C LEU A 109 -8.68 18.89 14.14
N PHE A 110 -9.65 18.68 15.02
CA PHE A 110 -10.94 19.40 14.96
C PHE A 110 -10.79 20.89 15.27
N GLU A 111 -9.95 21.25 16.23
CA GLU A 111 -9.61 22.65 16.51
C GLU A 111 -8.95 23.30 15.30
N SER A 112 -7.98 22.62 14.69
CA SER A 112 -7.31 23.11 13.48
C SER A 112 -8.29 23.25 12.31
N PHE A 113 -9.19 22.29 12.11
CA PHE A 113 -10.23 22.39 11.10
C PHE A 113 -11.12 23.63 11.30
N ASN A 114 -11.54 23.91 12.53
CA ASN A 114 -12.33 25.09 12.84
C ASN A 114 -11.58 26.41 12.62
N LYS A 115 -10.27 26.45 12.85
CA LYS A 115 -9.43 27.62 12.55
C LYS A 115 -9.35 27.94 11.04
N HIS A 116 -9.55 26.93 10.17
CA HIS A 116 -9.59 27.12 8.73
C HIS A 116 -10.99 27.47 8.20
N ALA A 117 -11.98 27.71 9.08
CA ALA A 117 -13.31 28.15 8.64
C ALA A 117 -13.22 29.48 7.89
N GLY A 118 -13.70 29.50 6.63
CA GLY A 118 -13.63 30.67 5.77
C GLY A 118 -12.24 30.97 5.17
N ASP A 119 -11.32 30.02 5.18
CA ASP A 119 -10.01 30.18 4.53
C ASP A 119 -10.20 30.52 3.05
N PHE A 120 -9.44 31.51 2.55
CA PHE A 120 -9.56 32.03 1.19
C PHE A 120 -9.24 31.00 0.09
N ARG A 121 -8.58 29.89 0.42
CA ARG A 121 -8.23 28.78 -0.50
C ARG A 121 -9.41 27.83 -0.73
N ILE A 122 -10.44 27.82 0.12
CA ILE A 122 -11.59 26.90 0.02
C ILE A 122 -12.25 26.95 -1.34
N PRO A 123 -12.57 28.13 -1.94
CA PRO A 123 -13.19 28.17 -3.26
C PRO A 123 -12.36 27.52 -4.36
N GLY A 124 -11.03 27.66 -4.30
CA GLY A 124 -10.11 26.97 -5.21
C GLY A 124 -10.16 25.46 -5.07
N GLY A 125 -10.11 24.95 -3.82
CA GLY A 125 -10.24 23.51 -3.53
C GLY A 125 -11.58 22.94 -4.00
N VAL A 126 -12.67 23.65 -3.81
CA VAL A 126 -13.99 23.26 -4.32
C VAL A 126 -13.99 23.12 -5.84
N ALA A 127 -13.44 24.11 -6.56
CA ALA A 127 -13.37 24.08 -8.03
C ALA A 127 -12.53 22.90 -8.55
N GLU A 128 -11.44 22.56 -7.87
CA GLU A 128 -10.64 21.36 -8.19
C GLU A 128 -11.45 20.07 -7.99
N MET A 129 -12.14 19.94 -6.86
CA MET A 129 -12.98 18.80 -6.54
C MET A 129 -14.15 18.65 -7.53
N GLU A 130 -14.80 19.74 -7.90
CA GLU A 130 -15.85 19.75 -8.93
C GLU A 130 -15.35 19.28 -10.30
N LYS A 131 -14.17 19.74 -10.68
CA LYS A 131 -13.52 19.32 -11.93
C LYS A 131 -13.15 17.85 -11.92
N GLU A 132 -12.60 17.36 -10.81
CA GLU A 132 -12.20 15.96 -10.64
C GLU A 132 -13.41 15.01 -10.69
N LEU A 133 -14.43 15.31 -9.93
CA LEU A 133 -15.64 14.48 -9.83
C LEU A 133 -16.58 14.60 -11.03
N GLY A 134 -16.65 15.77 -11.65
CA GLY A 134 -17.54 16.04 -12.77
C GLY A 134 -18.99 15.61 -12.48
N LYS A 135 -19.56 14.74 -13.35
CA LYS A 135 -20.92 14.19 -13.17
C LYS A 135 -21.04 13.22 -11.97
N GLY A 136 -19.94 12.74 -11.45
CA GLY A 136 -19.89 11.89 -10.25
C GLY A 136 -20.07 12.65 -8.93
N ASN A 137 -20.09 13.98 -8.97
CA ASN A 137 -20.42 14.78 -7.79
C ASN A 137 -21.90 14.70 -7.45
N LYS A 138 -22.28 13.80 -6.55
CA LYS A 138 -23.68 13.63 -6.12
C LYS A 138 -24.00 14.40 -4.83
N LYS A 139 -22.99 15.07 -4.24
CA LYS A 139 -23.09 15.75 -2.95
C LYS A 139 -22.33 17.09 -2.97
N PRO A 140 -22.68 18.04 -3.86
CA PRO A 140 -21.94 19.30 -3.98
C PRO A 140 -21.98 20.15 -2.70
N GLU A 141 -22.99 19.97 -1.86
CA GLU A 141 -23.16 20.69 -0.59
C GLU A 141 -22.06 20.43 0.44
N VAL A 142 -21.31 19.32 0.33
CA VAL A 142 -20.24 18.97 1.28
C VAL A 142 -18.87 19.44 0.83
N LEU A 143 -18.69 19.84 -0.43
CA LEU A 143 -17.37 20.16 -1.00
C LEU A 143 -16.61 21.25 -0.24
N ALA A 144 -17.28 22.30 0.24
CA ALA A 144 -16.63 23.35 0.98
C ALA A 144 -15.99 22.84 2.29
N LYS A 145 -16.66 21.92 3.00
CA LYS A 145 -16.12 21.28 4.21
C LYS A 145 -14.97 20.34 3.86
N LEU A 146 -15.06 19.59 2.77
CA LEU A 146 -14.01 18.70 2.32
C LEU A 146 -12.76 19.49 1.90
N ALA A 147 -12.92 20.60 1.18
CA ALA A 147 -11.83 21.49 0.83
C ALA A 147 -11.18 22.12 2.07
N GLN A 148 -11.96 22.58 3.02
CA GLN A 148 -11.46 23.05 4.32
C GLN A 148 -10.65 21.98 5.04
N TYR A 149 -11.11 20.72 5.03
CA TYR A 149 -10.41 19.60 5.67
C TYR A 149 -9.10 19.23 4.94
N GLU A 150 -9.11 19.23 3.61
CA GLU A 150 -7.88 19.03 2.82
C GLU A 150 -6.82 20.11 3.13
N ILE A 151 -7.23 21.37 3.17
CA ILE A 151 -6.35 22.50 3.55
C ILE A 151 -5.82 22.30 4.96
N THR A 152 -6.66 21.91 5.90
CA THR A 152 -6.27 21.64 7.29
C THR A 152 -5.18 20.59 7.39
N LEU A 153 -5.34 19.46 6.67
CA LEU A 153 -4.35 18.39 6.68
C LEU A 153 -3.04 18.79 5.99
N LEU A 154 -3.12 19.52 4.88
CA LEU A 154 -1.92 20.00 4.16
C LEU A 154 -1.13 21.00 5.01
N ASP A 155 -1.79 21.94 5.65
CA ASP A 155 -1.13 22.91 6.54
C ASP A 155 -0.56 22.22 7.80
N TRP A 156 -1.25 21.21 8.31
CA TRP A 156 -0.73 20.37 9.41
C TRP A 156 0.54 19.66 9.01
N VAL A 157 0.53 18.99 7.86
CA VAL A 157 1.72 18.31 7.31
C VAL A 157 2.88 19.30 7.18
N GLU A 158 2.65 20.48 6.60
CA GLU A 158 3.69 21.47 6.39
C GLU A 158 4.28 22.01 7.69
N ALA A 159 3.42 22.24 8.70
CA ALA A 159 3.84 22.74 10.01
C ALA A 159 4.58 21.67 10.85
N HIS A 160 4.29 20.39 10.65
CA HIS A 160 4.75 19.30 11.50
C HIS A 160 5.76 18.34 10.87
N LYS A 161 5.98 18.38 9.55
CA LYS A 161 6.95 17.49 8.87
C LYS A 161 8.38 17.65 9.39
N GLY A 162 8.73 18.83 9.92
CA GLY A 162 10.08 19.14 10.38
C GLY A 162 11.10 19.08 9.24
N TYR A 163 12.16 18.32 9.44
CA TYR A 163 13.20 18.07 8.44
C TYR A 163 12.91 16.87 7.54
N ARG A 164 11.77 16.20 7.75
CA ARG A 164 11.40 15.03 6.95
C ARG A 164 10.91 15.44 5.56
N GLU A 165 11.27 14.65 4.57
CA GLU A 165 10.91 14.91 3.18
C GLU A 165 9.54 14.32 2.83
N PHE A 166 9.19 13.21 3.48
CA PHE A 166 7.97 12.46 3.20
C PHE A 166 7.08 12.41 4.44
N VAL A 167 5.78 12.50 4.19
CA VAL A 167 4.74 12.38 5.23
C VAL A 167 3.67 11.40 4.75
N ALA A 168 3.16 10.62 5.69
CA ALA A 168 1.96 9.81 5.52
C ALA A 168 1.06 10.01 6.74
N ILE A 169 -0.24 9.79 6.59
CA ILE A 169 -1.21 10.07 7.65
C ILE A 169 -1.98 8.80 8.02
N ALA A 170 -2.15 8.55 9.32
CA ALA A 170 -3.04 7.52 9.83
C ALA A 170 -4.20 8.18 10.57
N GLY A 171 -5.37 8.26 9.93
CA GLY A 171 -6.52 9.04 10.39
C GLY A 171 -7.63 8.18 10.98
N LYS A 172 -8.27 8.67 12.06
CA LYS A 172 -9.46 8.05 12.63
C LYS A 172 -10.72 8.60 11.96
N CYS A 173 -11.46 7.75 11.26
CA CYS A 173 -12.63 8.16 10.49
C CYS A 173 -13.98 7.88 11.18
N TRP A 174 -13.99 7.23 12.34
CA TRP A 174 -15.17 6.91 13.14
C TRP A 174 -14.80 6.59 14.60
N PRO A 175 -15.71 6.57 15.61
CA PRO A 175 -17.16 6.76 15.49
C PRO A 175 -17.63 8.21 15.62
N ALA A 176 -16.81 9.13 16.15
CA ALA A 176 -17.23 10.50 16.43
C ALA A 176 -16.98 11.49 15.27
N PHE A 177 -16.16 11.10 14.30
CA PHE A 177 -15.73 11.99 13.21
C PHE A 177 -16.90 12.63 12.48
N GLN A 178 -17.89 11.82 12.07
CA GLN A 178 -19.02 12.29 11.27
C GLN A 178 -19.86 13.31 11.99
N THR A 179 -20.12 13.10 13.26
CA THR A 179 -20.95 14.01 14.07
C THR A 179 -20.25 15.31 14.42
N GLN A 180 -18.92 15.30 14.49
CA GLN A 180 -18.12 16.49 14.81
C GLN A 180 -17.81 17.32 13.55
N PHE A 181 -17.32 16.69 12.49
CA PHE A 181 -16.95 17.37 11.24
C PHE A 181 -18.14 17.56 10.29
N GLY A 182 -19.15 16.70 10.39
CA GLY A 182 -20.36 16.75 9.55
C GLY A 182 -20.19 16.18 8.14
N PHE A 183 -19.18 15.27 7.96
CA PHE A 183 -18.90 14.53 6.72
C PHE A 183 -18.02 13.30 7.03
N VAL A 184 -17.71 12.47 6.02
CA VAL A 184 -16.69 11.42 6.11
C VAL A 184 -15.42 11.82 5.34
N PRO A 185 -14.21 11.47 5.82
CA PRO A 185 -12.94 11.97 5.25
C PRO A 185 -12.50 11.25 3.97
N CYS A 186 -13.18 10.19 3.55
CA CYS A 186 -12.70 9.23 2.55
C CYS A 186 -12.23 9.88 1.24
N TYR A 187 -12.99 10.83 0.67
CA TYR A 187 -12.61 11.50 -0.56
C TYR A 187 -11.35 12.36 -0.39
N VAL A 188 -11.23 13.07 0.73
CA VAL A 188 -10.02 13.87 1.00
C VAL A 188 -8.81 12.95 1.18
N ASN A 189 -8.97 11.83 1.88
CA ASN A 189 -7.91 10.83 2.03
C ASN A 189 -7.45 10.32 0.66
N SER A 190 -8.39 9.99 -0.24
CA SER A 190 -8.07 9.55 -1.60
C SER A 190 -7.30 10.62 -2.40
N ARG A 191 -7.67 11.89 -2.26
CA ARG A 191 -6.98 13.01 -2.91
C ARG A 191 -5.55 13.21 -2.38
N LEU A 192 -5.34 13.12 -1.07
CA LEU A 192 -4.00 13.21 -0.47
C LEU A 192 -3.13 12.04 -0.91
N THR A 193 -3.67 10.82 -0.92
CA THR A 193 -2.96 9.64 -1.43
C THR A 193 -2.55 9.83 -2.90
N ALA A 194 -3.43 10.39 -3.74
CA ALA A 194 -3.10 10.73 -5.13
C ALA A 194 -2.03 11.83 -5.27
N LYS A 195 -1.87 12.68 -4.24
CA LYS A 195 -0.82 13.71 -4.16
C LYS A 195 0.50 13.18 -3.56
N GLY A 196 0.62 11.87 -3.32
CA GLY A 196 1.82 11.24 -2.74
C GLY A 196 1.90 11.33 -1.21
N ILE A 197 0.80 11.67 -0.54
CA ILE A 197 0.65 11.64 0.92
C ILE A 197 -0.34 10.52 1.26
N PRO A 198 0.09 9.26 1.41
CA PRO A 198 -0.81 8.17 1.75
C PRO A 198 -1.58 8.42 3.05
N VAL A 199 -2.88 8.11 3.04
CA VAL A 199 -3.74 8.27 4.21
C VAL A 199 -4.48 6.98 4.50
N SER A 200 -4.06 6.25 5.53
CA SER A 200 -4.78 5.07 6.01
C SER A 200 -5.96 5.43 6.90
N CYS A 201 -7.01 4.62 6.85
CA CYS A 201 -8.13 4.70 7.79
C CYS A 201 -7.82 3.97 9.11
N GLU A 202 -8.68 4.24 10.11
CA GLU A 202 -8.73 3.56 11.42
C GLU A 202 -7.42 3.59 12.20
N VAL A 203 -6.57 4.58 11.88
CA VAL A 203 -5.22 4.74 12.47
C VAL A 203 -4.37 3.48 12.24
N ASP A 204 -4.51 2.86 11.08
CA ASP A 204 -3.65 1.73 10.69
C ASP A 204 -2.26 2.21 10.27
N ILE A 205 -1.37 2.37 11.24
CA ILE A 205 -0.02 2.88 11.04
C ILE A 205 0.80 1.98 10.09
N TYR A 206 0.67 0.66 10.21
CA TYR A 206 1.38 -0.27 9.31
C TYR A 206 0.73 -0.40 7.94
N GLY A 207 -0.59 -0.17 7.85
CA GLY A 207 -1.27 0.01 6.57
C GLY A 207 -0.73 1.25 5.84
N CYS A 208 -0.66 2.36 6.56
CA CYS A 208 -0.09 3.62 6.07
C CYS A 208 1.36 3.45 5.61
N LEU A 209 2.19 2.77 6.41
CA LEU A 209 3.56 2.44 6.04
C LEU A 209 3.65 1.57 4.78
N SER A 210 2.74 0.58 4.66
CA SER A 210 2.69 -0.29 3.48
C SER A 210 2.29 0.49 2.22
N GLU A 211 1.26 1.33 2.30
CA GLU A 211 0.88 2.23 1.19
C GLU A 211 2.05 3.12 0.78
N PHE A 212 2.76 3.71 1.76
CA PHE A 212 3.90 4.56 1.48
C PHE A 212 5.03 3.81 0.76
N ILE A 213 5.43 2.63 1.27
CA ILE A 213 6.46 1.79 0.64
C ILE A 213 6.06 1.46 -0.80
N GLY A 214 4.82 1.04 -1.01
CA GLY A 214 4.31 0.73 -2.34
C GLY A 214 4.31 1.92 -3.28
N THR A 215 3.87 3.08 -2.81
CA THR A 215 3.88 4.34 -3.59
C THR A 215 5.29 4.69 -4.05
N VAL A 216 6.29 4.57 -3.17
CA VAL A 216 7.67 4.88 -3.53
C VAL A 216 8.29 3.83 -4.47
N VAL A 217 7.98 2.54 -4.25
CA VAL A 217 8.47 1.43 -5.08
C VAL A 217 7.88 1.48 -6.48
N SER A 218 6.58 1.74 -6.61
CA SER A 218 5.88 1.74 -7.89
C SER A 218 5.93 3.07 -8.63
N ASP A 219 6.28 4.15 -7.95
CA ASP A 219 6.17 5.54 -8.46
C ASP A 219 4.73 5.86 -8.91
N ASP A 220 3.75 5.24 -8.25
CA ASP A 220 2.32 5.31 -8.57
C ASP A 220 1.47 5.28 -7.30
N THR A 221 0.21 5.63 -7.42
CA THR A 221 -0.75 5.63 -6.31
C THR A 221 -1.10 4.20 -5.90
N VAL A 222 -0.95 3.91 -4.61
CA VAL A 222 -1.31 2.66 -3.96
C VAL A 222 -2.63 2.83 -3.22
N THR A 223 -3.39 1.76 -3.04
CA THR A 223 -4.59 1.76 -2.20
C THR A 223 -4.47 0.76 -1.06
N LEU A 224 -5.01 1.12 0.10
CA LEU A 224 -5.22 0.19 1.22
C LEU A 224 -6.66 -0.31 1.15
N LEU A 225 -6.86 -1.62 1.28
CA LEU A 225 -8.19 -2.20 1.27
C LEU A 225 -8.31 -3.43 2.16
N ASP A 226 -9.56 -3.78 2.47
CA ASP A 226 -9.92 -4.98 3.20
C ASP A 226 -9.91 -6.19 2.27
N ILE A 227 -9.38 -7.31 2.74
CA ILE A 227 -9.81 -8.62 2.25
C ILE A 227 -11.20 -8.82 2.84
N ASN A 228 -12.21 -8.34 2.11
CA ASN A 228 -13.51 -8.12 2.71
C ASN A 228 -14.39 -9.38 2.70
N ASN A 229 -14.57 -9.97 1.51
CA ASN A 229 -15.55 -11.04 1.35
C ASN A 229 -15.17 -12.01 0.24
N THR A 230 -15.77 -13.19 0.25
CA THR A 230 -15.74 -14.08 -0.92
C THR A 230 -16.56 -13.48 -2.05
N VAL A 231 -16.21 -13.81 -3.29
CA VAL A 231 -17.04 -13.47 -4.45
C VAL A 231 -18.34 -14.31 -4.38
N PRO A 232 -19.53 -13.71 -4.52
CA PRO A 232 -20.78 -14.45 -4.60
C PRO A 232 -20.76 -15.50 -5.73
N GLN A 233 -21.36 -16.67 -5.48
CA GLN A 233 -21.29 -17.81 -6.40
C GLN A 233 -21.92 -17.47 -7.77
N ASP A 234 -23.00 -16.71 -7.79
CA ASP A 234 -23.67 -16.27 -9.02
C ASP A 234 -22.76 -15.35 -9.86
N ILE A 235 -22.10 -14.37 -9.25
CA ILE A 235 -21.12 -13.51 -9.95
C ILE A 235 -19.96 -14.36 -10.49
N TYR A 236 -19.45 -15.31 -9.70
CA TYR A 236 -18.40 -16.20 -10.17
C TYR A 236 -18.84 -17.04 -11.37
N ASP A 237 -20.00 -17.69 -11.30
CA ASP A 237 -20.49 -18.55 -12.37
C ASP A 237 -20.85 -17.78 -13.65
N GLU A 238 -21.42 -16.56 -13.51
CA GLU A 238 -21.84 -15.72 -14.64
C GLU A 238 -20.67 -14.99 -15.30
N ASP A 239 -19.77 -14.40 -14.51
CA ASP A 239 -18.82 -13.39 -15.01
C ASP A 239 -17.34 -13.81 -14.96
N ILE A 240 -16.97 -14.80 -14.17
CA ILE A 240 -15.57 -15.22 -13.99
C ILE A 240 -15.28 -16.58 -14.61
N LYS A 241 -16.07 -17.59 -14.26
CA LYS A 241 -15.89 -18.96 -14.71
C LYS A 241 -15.96 -19.07 -16.24
N GLY A 242 -14.91 -19.62 -16.83
CA GLY A 242 -14.81 -19.76 -18.30
C GLY A 242 -14.45 -18.46 -19.06
N LYS A 243 -14.53 -17.30 -18.42
CA LYS A 243 -14.08 -16.02 -18.96
C LYS A 243 -12.68 -15.66 -18.46
N HIS A 244 -12.45 -15.93 -17.18
CA HIS A 244 -11.15 -15.81 -16.50
C HIS A 244 -10.70 -17.20 -16.03
N GLY A 245 -10.60 -18.14 -16.95
CA GLY A 245 -10.55 -19.61 -16.73
C GLY A 245 -9.36 -20.13 -15.94
N LYS A 246 -8.35 -19.31 -15.68
CA LYS A 246 -7.21 -19.68 -14.84
C LYS A 246 -7.51 -19.62 -13.33
N TYR A 247 -8.63 -19.02 -12.93
CA TYR A 247 -9.01 -18.83 -11.53
C TYR A 247 -10.21 -19.70 -11.15
N THR A 248 -10.13 -20.32 -9.98
CA THR A 248 -11.26 -20.92 -9.27
C THR A 248 -11.90 -19.87 -8.36
N ILE A 249 -13.09 -20.16 -7.83
CA ILE A 249 -13.73 -19.27 -6.85
C ILE A 249 -12.86 -19.05 -5.60
N LYS A 250 -12.02 -20.04 -5.23
CA LYS A 250 -11.11 -19.96 -4.09
C LYS A 250 -9.92 -19.04 -4.32
N ASP A 251 -9.66 -18.69 -5.57
CA ASP A 251 -8.60 -17.74 -5.94
C ASP A 251 -9.08 -16.29 -5.91
N THR A 252 -10.38 -16.07 -5.71
CA THR A 252 -11.01 -14.74 -5.82
C THR A 252 -11.53 -14.23 -4.48
N PHE A 253 -11.52 -12.92 -4.31
CA PHE A 253 -12.14 -12.23 -3.19
C PHE A 253 -12.59 -10.82 -3.58
N MET A 254 -13.50 -10.27 -2.79
CA MET A 254 -13.89 -8.86 -2.92
C MET A 254 -12.97 -8.03 -2.03
N GLY A 255 -12.13 -7.20 -2.67
CA GLY A 255 -11.32 -6.20 -1.99
C GLY A 255 -12.11 -4.91 -1.88
N PHE A 256 -12.25 -4.37 -0.69
CA PHE A 256 -13.13 -3.25 -0.39
C PHE A 256 -12.46 -2.20 0.48
N HIS A 257 -12.71 -0.94 0.19
CA HIS A 257 -12.55 0.14 1.16
C HIS A 257 -13.69 1.16 1.01
N CYS A 258 -13.98 1.91 2.08
CA CYS A 258 -15.11 2.86 2.05
C CYS A 258 -14.89 4.11 1.19
N GLY A 259 -13.97 4.11 0.22
CA GLY A 259 -13.74 5.23 -0.71
C GLY A 259 -12.44 5.97 -0.49
N ASN A 260 -11.44 5.30 0.07
CA ASN A 260 -10.08 5.79 0.26
C ASN A 260 -9.19 5.60 -0.99
N THR A 261 -9.63 4.80 -1.94
CA THR A 261 -8.93 4.60 -3.22
C THR A 261 -8.95 5.89 -4.03
N ALA A 262 -7.82 6.29 -4.57
CA ALA A 262 -7.72 7.49 -5.40
C ALA A 262 -8.62 7.39 -6.64
N SER A 263 -9.22 8.51 -7.05
CA SER A 263 -10.13 8.57 -8.20
C SER A 263 -9.48 8.06 -9.50
N SER A 264 -8.17 8.26 -9.66
CA SER A 264 -7.39 7.74 -10.81
C SER A 264 -7.29 6.21 -10.86
N LYS A 265 -7.61 5.52 -9.76
CA LYS A 265 -7.61 4.05 -9.65
C LYS A 265 -9.02 3.46 -9.64
N LEU A 266 -10.01 4.26 -9.95
CA LEU A 266 -11.40 3.85 -10.12
C LEU A 266 -11.83 3.98 -11.59
N SER A 267 -12.52 2.97 -12.11
CA SER A 267 -13.04 2.95 -13.49
C SER A 267 -14.18 3.95 -13.70
N PHE A 268 -14.92 4.24 -12.64
CA PHE A 268 -15.82 5.38 -12.49
C PHE A 268 -15.71 5.89 -11.06
N CYS A 269 -16.12 7.13 -10.82
CA CYS A 269 -16.01 7.74 -9.51
C CYS A 269 -17.29 8.55 -9.22
N GLU A 270 -17.97 8.18 -8.14
CA GLU A 270 -19.11 8.93 -7.63
C GLU A 270 -18.91 9.25 -6.15
N MET A 271 -19.02 10.54 -5.79
CA MET A 271 -19.02 10.95 -4.39
C MET A 271 -20.43 10.90 -3.83
N LYS A 272 -20.61 10.08 -2.80
CA LYS A 272 -21.91 9.79 -2.17
C LYS A 272 -21.82 9.86 -0.64
N TYR A 273 -22.86 9.37 0.01
CA TYR A 273 -22.86 9.08 1.44
C TYR A 273 -22.31 7.69 1.72
N GLN A 274 -21.66 7.53 2.83
CA GLN A 274 -21.07 6.24 3.26
C GLN A 274 -22.15 5.32 3.83
N MET A 275 -22.46 4.25 3.11
CA MET A 275 -23.61 3.38 3.39
C MET A 275 -23.52 2.65 4.73
N ILE A 276 -22.32 2.27 5.18
CA ILE A 276 -22.15 1.55 6.46
C ILE A 276 -22.46 2.50 7.61
N MET A 277 -21.94 3.74 7.57
CA MET A 277 -22.15 4.74 8.62
C MET A 277 -23.61 5.23 8.64
N ALA A 278 -24.25 5.35 7.48
CA ALA A 278 -25.64 5.77 7.36
C ALA A 278 -26.65 4.76 7.96
N ARG A 279 -26.20 3.55 8.35
CA ARG A 279 -27.05 2.61 9.12
C ARG A 279 -27.30 3.08 10.56
N ALA A 280 -26.40 3.88 11.12
CA ALA A 280 -26.45 4.32 12.51
C ALA A 280 -26.44 5.84 12.68
N LEU A 281 -26.18 6.61 11.63
CA LEU A 281 -26.04 8.06 11.65
C LEU A 281 -26.93 8.70 10.59
N PRO A 282 -27.32 9.98 10.77
CA PRO A 282 -28.01 10.74 9.72
C PRO A 282 -27.18 10.78 8.43
N ILE A 283 -27.83 10.64 7.29
CA ILE A 283 -27.16 10.59 5.97
C ILE A 283 -26.35 11.87 5.73
N GLU A 284 -26.82 13.01 6.19
CA GLU A 284 -26.22 14.33 5.98
C GLU A 284 -24.79 14.42 6.52
N VAL A 285 -24.48 13.72 7.59
CA VAL A 285 -23.12 13.69 8.19
C VAL A 285 -22.26 12.56 7.65
N THR A 286 -22.76 11.75 6.73
CA THR A 286 -22.03 10.63 6.13
C THR A 286 -21.63 10.86 4.66
N ASN A 287 -21.84 12.06 4.14
CA ASN A 287 -21.42 12.46 2.80
C ASN A 287 -19.89 12.60 2.71
N GLY A 288 -19.30 12.30 1.55
CA GLY A 288 -17.86 12.49 1.28
C GLY A 288 -17.08 11.19 1.04
N THR A 289 -17.77 10.07 0.77
CA THR A 289 -17.10 8.83 0.31
C THR A 289 -17.05 8.76 -1.22
N LEU A 290 -16.08 8.05 -1.76
CA LEU A 290 -16.03 7.69 -3.18
C LEU A 290 -16.58 6.28 -3.41
N GLU A 291 -17.38 6.12 -4.44
CA GLU A 291 -17.79 4.82 -4.96
C GLU A 291 -17.26 4.63 -6.38
N GLY A 292 -16.77 3.44 -6.67
CA GLY A 292 -16.30 3.06 -7.98
C GLY A 292 -15.65 1.69 -7.97
N ASP A 293 -15.66 1.01 -9.12
CA ASP A 293 -14.93 -0.23 -9.30
C ASP A 293 -13.44 0.08 -9.51
N ILE A 294 -12.56 -0.62 -8.79
CA ILE A 294 -11.11 -0.48 -8.94
C ILE A 294 -10.71 -0.90 -10.37
N VAL A 295 -9.82 -0.13 -10.99
CA VAL A 295 -9.38 -0.39 -12.37
C VAL A 295 -8.79 -1.79 -12.51
N PRO A 296 -9.20 -2.55 -13.55
CA PRO A 296 -8.65 -3.88 -13.81
C PRO A 296 -7.17 -3.84 -14.18
N GLY A 297 -6.46 -4.91 -13.86
CA GLY A 297 -5.06 -5.10 -14.24
C GLY A 297 -4.24 -5.83 -13.20
N ASP A 298 -2.98 -6.06 -13.52
CA ASP A 298 -2.03 -6.72 -12.64
C ASP A 298 -1.79 -5.93 -11.37
N ILE A 299 -1.65 -6.62 -10.25
CA ILE A 299 -1.38 -6.03 -8.94
C ILE A 299 -0.34 -6.82 -8.16
N THR A 300 0.27 -6.11 -7.22
CA THR A 300 0.99 -6.70 -6.10
C THR A 300 0.24 -6.36 -4.82
N PHE A 301 -0.25 -7.37 -4.13
CA PHE A 301 -0.94 -7.28 -2.86
C PHE A 301 0.04 -7.59 -1.73
N PHE A 302 0.19 -6.70 -0.75
CA PHE A 302 1.25 -6.84 0.24
C PHE A 302 0.94 -6.10 1.54
N ARG A 303 1.69 -6.45 2.59
CA ARG A 303 1.69 -5.72 3.87
C ARG A 303 2.99 -5.95 4.62
N LEU A 304 3.50 -4.90 5.24
CA LEU A 304 4.49 -4.96 6.31
C LEU A 304 3.75 -4.79 7.64
N GLN A 305 4.06 -5.62 8.62
CA GLN A 305 3.38 -5.64 9.92
C GLN A 305 4.39 -5.85 11.05
N SER A 306 4.13 -5.24 12.22
CA SER A 306 4.76 -5.62 13.47
C SER A 306 3.92 -6.66 14.20
N THR A 307 4.58 -7.67 14.73
CA THR A 307 3.95 -8.70 15.57
C THR A 307 3.81 -8.24 17.02
N SER A 308 3.06 -9.00 17.84
CA SER A 308 2.87 -8.70 19.26
C SER A 308 4.17 -8.65 20.08
N ASP A 309 5.19 -9.40 19.66
CA ASP A 309 6.54 -9.41 20.24
C ASP A 309 7.50 -8.39 19.57
N ALA A 310 6.93 -7.43 18.84
CA ALA A 310 7.62 -6.34 18.17
C ALA A 310 8.70 -6.81 17.17
N LYS A 311 8.39 -7.84 16.38
CA LYS A 311 9.17 -8.25 15.22
C LYS A 311 8.48 -7.84 13.94
N LEU A 312 9.24 -7.63 12.87
CA LEU A 312 8.67 -7.37 11.56
C LEU A 312 8.33 -8.67 10.85
N ARG A 313 7.20 -8.66 10.17
CA ARG A 313 6.70 -9.73 9.31
C ARG A 313 6.06 -9.09 8.07
N ALA A 314 6.08 -9.77 6.93
CA ALA A 314 5.50 -9.26 5.70
C ALA A 314 4.85 -10.35 4.88
N TYR A 315 3.94 -9.97 3.98
CA TYR A 315 3.51 -10.82 2.88
C TYR A 315 3.50 -10.07 1.56
N ILE A 316 3.65 -10.83 0.47
CA ILE A 316 3.60 -10.34 -0.91
C ILE A 316 2.86 -11.38 -1.75
N ALA A 317 1.89 -10.96 -2.54
CA ALA A 317 1.22 -11.83 -3.50
C ALA A 317 0.99 -11.10 -4.82
N HIS A 318 1.26 -11.75 -5.94
CA HIS A 318 0.90 -11.25 -7.26
C HIS A 318 -0.48 -11.74 -7.65
N GLY A 319 -1.25 -10.90 -8.29
CA GLY A 319 -2.58 -11.21 -8.80
C GLY A 319 -3.05 -10.16 -9.77
N GLU A 320 -4.34 -10.07 -9.93
CA GLU A 320 -4.97 -9.05 -10.78
C GLU A 320 -6.32 -8.61 -10.22
N VAL A 321 -6.75 -7.41 -10.59
CA VAL A 321 -8.15 -6.98 -10.46
C VAL A 321 -8.86 -7.40 -11.73
N LEU A 322 -9.95 -8.17 -11.59
CA LEU A 322 -10.71 -8.66 -12.73
C LEU A 322 -11.64 -7.57 -13.30
N PRO A 323 -11.84 -7.50 -14.63
CA PRO A 323 -12.76 -6.57 -15.26
C PRO A 323 -14.23 -7.04 -15.10
N VAL A 324 -14.66 -7.22 -13.87
CA VAL A 324 -15.98 -7.73 -13.49
C VAL A 324 -16.66 -6.70 -12.59
N ALA A 325 -17.91 -6.35 -12.91
CA ALA A 325 -18.68 -5.44 -12.09
C ALA A 325 -18.95 -6.01 -10.71
N THR A 326 -18.65 -5.24 -9.69
CA THR A 326 -18.75 -5.70 -8.30
C THR A 326 -20.18 -5.75 -7.79
N ARG A 327 -21.09 -5.01 -8.43
CA ARG A 327 -22.53 -4.89 -8.05
C ARG A 327 -22.72 -4.49 -6.58
N SER A 328 -21.78 -3.70 -6.03
CA SER A 328 -21.75 -3.29 -4.63
C SER A 328 -21.43 -1.79 -4.50
N PHE A 329 -21.01 -1.35 -3.33
CA PHE A 329 -20.74 0.05 -3.00
C PHE A 329 -19.31 0.22 -2.45
N GLY A 330 -18.83 1.46 -2.40
CA GLY A 330 -17.49 1.82 -1.94
C GLY A 330 -16.45 1.76 -3.05
N GLY A 331 -15.18 1.91 -2.70
CA GLY A 331 -14.05 1.63 -3.58
C GLY A 331 -13.78 0.12 -3.54
N ILE A 332 -14.22 -0.61 -4.55
CA ILE A 332 -14.31 -2.07 -4.51
C ILE A 332 -13.82 -2.69 -5.81
N GLY A 333 -13.27 -3.91 -5.73
CA GLY A 333 -12.86 -4.70 -6.88
C GLY A 333 -13.01 -6.19 -6.63
N ILE A 334 -13.10 -6.97 -7.70
CA ILE A 334 -12.94 -8.42 -7.63
C ILE A 334 -11.48 -8.73 -7.92
N PHE A 335 -10.80 -9.23 -6.91
CA PHE A 335 -9.39 -9.58 -6.95
C PHE A 335 -9.23 -11.07 -7.18
N ALA A 336 -8.23 -11.44 -7.97
CA ALA A 336 -7.82 -12.80 -8.17
C ALA A 336 -6.33 -12.96 -7.89
N ILE A 337 -5.99 -13.82 -6.93
CA ILE A 337 -4.62 -14.19 -6.57
C ILE A 337 -4.50 -15.71 -6.74
N PRO A 338 -3.56 -16.22 -7.53
CA PRO A 338 -3.34 -17.66 -7.66
C PRO A 338 -3.14 -18.33 -6.30
N GLU A 339 -3.87 -19.43 -6.06
CA GLU A 339 -3.83 -20.17 -4.78
C GLU A 339 -4.27 -19.34 -3.55
N MET A 340 -5.14 -18.32 -3.73
CA MET A 340 -5.57 -17.42 -2.66
C MET A 340 -6.12 -18.17 -1.45
N GLY A 341 -6.90 -19.25 -1.65
CA GLY A 341 -7.45 -20.01 -0.54
C GLY A 341 -6.38 -20.63 0.37
N ARG A 342 -5.27 -21.10 -0.22
CA ARG A 342 -4.10 -21.61 0.52
C ARG A 342 -3.28 -20.48 1.14
N PHE A 343 -3.03 -19.41 0.39
CA PHE A 343 -2.36 -18.22 0.88
C PHE A 343 -3.12 -17.60 2.06
N TYR A 344 -4.44 -17.47 1.95
CA TYR A 344 -5.30 -16.98 3.03
C TYR A 344 -5.17 -17.82 4.30
N ARG A 345 -5.23 -19.16 4.17
CA ARG A 345 -5.12 -20.08 5.31
C ARG A 345 -3.73 -20.09 5.92
N HIS A 346 -2.68 -20.26 5.10
CA HIS A 346 -1.34 -20.59 5.57
C HIS A 346 -0.40 -19.39 5.75
N VAL A 347 -0.71 -18.24 5.12
CA VAL A 347 0.05 -17.01 5.30
C VAL A 347 -0.73 -16.01 6.14
N LEU A 348 -1.96 -15.66 5.72
CA LEU A 348 -2.66 -14.56 6.38
C LEU A 348 -3.21 -14.95 7.76
N ILE A 349 -3.92 -16.08 7.87
CA ILE A 349 -4.49 -16.54 9.15
C ILE A 349 -3.40 -17.02 10.10
N GLU A 350 -2.53 -17.94 9.65
CA GLU A 350 -1.43 -18.45 10.50
C GLU A 350 -0.43 -17.35 10.86
N GLY A 351 -0.22 -16.39 9.96
CA GLY A 351 0.62 -15.23 10.20
C GLY A 351 -0.03 -14.16 11.09
N ASN A 352 -1.32 -14.31 11.45
CA ASN A 352 -2.08 -13.35 12.26
C ASN A 352 -2.08 -11.94 11.66
N TYR A 353 -2.23 -11.83 10.34
CA TYR A 353 -2.35 -10.54 9.67
C TYR A 353 -3.76 -9.98 9.82
N PRO A 354 -3.90 -8.65 9.89
CA PRO A 354 -5.20 -7.99 9.82
C PRO A 354 -5.79 -8.09 8.41
N HIS A 355 -7.05 -7.71 8.26
CA HIS A 355 -7.74 -7.72 6.98
C HIS A 355 -7.28 -6.63 6.01
N HIS A 356 -6.60 -5.58 6.47
CA HIS A 356 -6.03 -4.55 5.61
C HIS A 356 -4.79 -5.03 4.86
N GLY A 357 -4.75 -4.77 3.55
CA GLY A 357 -3.59 -4.97 2.71
C GLY A 357 -3.41 -3.82 1.72
N ALA A 358 -2.17 -3.52 1.35
CA ALA A 358 -1.86 -2.54 0.34
C ALA A 358 -1.83 -3.17 -1.05
N VAL A 359 -2.31 -2.44 -2.04
CA VAL A 359 -2.34 -2.84 -3.44
C VAL A 359 -1.56 -1.83 -4.28
N ALA A 360 -0.42 -2.26 -4.80
CA ALA A 360 0.30 -1.56 -5.85
C ALA A 360 -0.10 -2.13 -7.22
N PHE A 361 -0.35 -1.26 -8.18
CA PHE A 361 -0.72 -1.67 -9.53
C PHE A 361 0.53 -2.06 -10.32
N GLY A 362 0.54 -3.29 -10.88
CA GLY A 362 1.68 -3.90 -11.54
C GLY A 362 2.46 -4.91 -10.69
N HIS A 363 3.58 -5.40 -11.24
CA HIS A 363 4.40 -6.46 -10.64
C HIS A 363 5.62 -5.89 -9.88
N TRP A 364 5.46 -5.67 -8.58
CA TRP A 364 6.48 -5.05 -7.72
C TRP A 364 7.05 -6.01 -6.67
N GLY A 365 6.65 -7.27 -6.70
CA GLY A 365 7.02 -8.25 -5.66
C GLY A 365 8.51 -8.39 -5.44
N LYS A 366 9.33 -8.41 -6.52
CA LYS A 366 10.80 -8.49 -6.41
C LYS A 366 11.39 -7.31 -5.63
N ALA A 367 10.99 -6.09 -5.97
CA ALA A 367 11.47 -4.90 -5.29
C ALA A 367 11.00 -4.83 -3.82
N LEU A 368 9.72 -5.12 -3.56
CA LEU A 368 9.17 -5.18 -2.20
C LEU A 368 9.86 -6.24 -1.33
N TYR A 369 10.14 -7.42 -1.89
CA TYR A 369 10.86 -8.49 -1.19
C TYR A 369 12.25 -8.02 -0.73
N GLU A 370 13.00 -7.36 -1.60
CA GLU A 370 14.32 -6.83 -1.27
C GLU A 370 14.24 -5.67 -0.27
N VAL A 371 13.23 -4.78 -0.39
CA VAL A 371 12.99 -3.73 0.61
C VAL A 371 12.72 -4.36 1.98
N PHE A 372 11.84 -5.37 2.06
CA PHE A 372 11.51 -6.02 3.33
C PHE A 372 12.72 -6.71 3.97
N LYS A 373 13.54 -7.39 3.18
CA LYS A 373 14.83 -7.94 3.65
C LYS A 373 15.74 -6.82 4.20
N TYR A 374 15.85 -5.73 3.46
CA TYR A 374 16.73 -4.62 3.85
C TYR A 374 16.29 -3.99 5.18
N VAL A 375 15.00 -3.79 5.37
CA VAL A 375 14.46 -3.22 6.62
C VAL A 375 14.46 -4.20 7.80
N GLY A 376 14.87 -5.44 7.58
CA GLY A 376 15.11 -6.41 8.64
C GLY A 376 13.98 -7.40 8.89
N VAL A 377 13.07 -7.59 7.93
CA VAL A 377 12.14 -8.73 7.97
C VAL A 377 12.95 -10.00 7.73
N PRO A 378 12.90 -11.00 8.62
CA PRO A 378 13.52 -12.30 8.36
C PRO A 378 12.91 -12.93 7.10
N VAL A 379 13.73 -13.57 6.28
CA VAL A 379 13.28 -14.15 4.99
C VAL A 379 12.17 -15.17 5.19
N GLU A 380 12.24 -15.96 6.25
CA GLU A 380 11.22 -16.94 6.66
C GLU A 380 9.92 -16.30 7.14
N GLU A 381 9.93 -15.01 7.44
CA GLU A 381 8.77 -14.23 7.86
C GLU A 381 8.18 -13.38 6.71
N ILE A 382 8.70 -13.56 5.48
CA ILE A 382 8.10 -12.99 4.27
C ILE A 382 7.24 -14.07 3.61
N GLY A 383 5.93 -14.02 3.85
CA GLY A 383 4.97 -14.94 3.25
C GLY A 383 4.64 -14.56 1.80
N TYR A 384 4.39 -15.54 0.95
CA TYR A 384 3.94 -15.31 -0.43
C TYR A 384 3.04 -16.45 -0.91
N ASN A 385 2.25 -16.20 -1.96
CA ASN A 385 1.39 -17.22 -2.52
C ASN A 385 2.22 -18.29 -3.25
N GLN A 386 2.18 -19.53 -2.73
CA GLN A 386 2.92 -20.64 -3.29
C GLN A 386 2.26 -21.15 -4.59
N PRO A 387 3.05 -21.48 -5.61
CA PRO A 387 2.53 -22.17 -6.80
C PRO A 387 1.83 -23.49 -6.45
N ALA A 388 0.89 -23.91 -7.31
CA ALA A 388 0.26 -25.21 -7.18
C ALA A 388 1.30 -26.35 -7.06
N GLY A 389 1.11 -27.22 -6.07
CA GLY A 389 2.03 -28.32 -5.79
C GLY A 389 3.21 -28.01 -4.87
N VAL A 390 3.48 -26.74 -4.57
CA VAL A 390 4.45 -26.35 -3.54
C VAL A 390 3.73 -26.20 -2.21
N ARG A 391 4.19 -26.87 -1.16
CA ARG A 391 3.54 -26.91 0.17
C ARG A 391 4.02 -25.79 1.07
N TYR A 392 3.10 -25.22 1.84
CA TYR A 392 3.45 -24.42 3.01
C TYR A 392 3.86 -25.34 4.18
N PRO A 393 4.78 -24.87 5.06
CA PRO A 393 5.18 -25.66 6.23
C PRO A 393 4.01 -26.05 7.16
N THR A 394 2.94 -25.25 7.17
CA THR A 394 1.74 -25.44 8.01
C THR A 394 0.67 -26.36 7.38
N GLU A 395 0.88 -26.83 6.15
CA GLU A 395 -0.08 -27.75 5.50
C GLU A 395 -0.03 -29.12 6.13
N ASN A 396 -1.21 -29.63 6.49
CA ASN A 396 -1.35 -30.99 6.98
C ASN A 396 -0.96 -32.02 5.89
N PRO A 397 0.07 -32.87 6.10
CA PRO A 397 0.52 -33.80 5.08
C PRO A 397 -0.50 -34.94 4.79
N PHE A 398 -1.54 -35.05 5.61
CA PHE A 398 -2.59 -36.07 5.49
C PHE A 398 -3.94 -35.50 5.01
N ALA A 399 -4.02 -34.21 4.68
CA ALA A 399 -5.25 -33.58 4.19
C ALA A 399 -5.46 -33.78 2.69
#